data_7bc1f35d4d2edb0e7ca10c7f52352ae7
#
_entry.id   7bc1f35d4d2edb0e7ca10c7f52352ae7
#
_cell.length_a   1.000
_cell.length_b   1.000
_cell.length_c   1.000
_cell.angle_alpha   90.00
_cell.angle_beta   90.00
_cell.angle_gamma   90.00
#
_symmetry.space_group_name_H-M   'P 1'
#
loop_
_entity.id
_entity.type
_entity.pdbx_description
1 polymer ?
#
loop_
_entity_poly.entity_id
_entity_poly.type
_entity_poly.pdbx_seq_one_letter_code
_entity_poly.pdbx_strand_id
1 'polypeptide(L)'
;GDGGDGREAGDAGIADNSLRAVASSEQLLAHWAQRIWKASADGHACVAIDDARQRERLAASPAVAGGEPAGEPAPLVLDGDALYLQRLWRAESVLAGLLVALDAPAPLADAAELEQALDEVAPAERVDSLQRAAIEAALSRRLAIVTGGPGTGKTTTMARLLVAFSRLAPAARIAIAAPTGKAAARLSQALAAQLAVLDPDGRLAARLPAAGL
;
A
#
# COMPACT_ATOMS: atom_id res chain seq x y z
N GLY A 1 11.37 26.26 32.88
CA GLY A 1 10.88 27.19 31.93
C GLY A 1 10.52 26.45 30.67
N ASP A 2 9.46 26.18 30.55
CA ASP A 2 8.18 26.18 29.87
C ASP A 2 8.09 27.35 28.88
N GLY A 3 7.68 27.09 27.68
CA GLY A 3 7.44 28.12 26.66
C GLY A 3 7.29 27.56 25.27
N GLY A 4 6.11 26.99 24.95
CA GLY A 4 5.24 27.50 23.91
C GLY A 4 5.39 26.88 22.56
N ASP A 5 4.58 25.90 22.27
CA ASP A 5 4.17 25.57 20.89
C ASP A 5 2.63 25.56 20.83
N GLY A 6 2.08 26.71 20.54
CA GLY A 6 0.62 26.95 20.52
C GLY A 6 0.15 27.86 19.38
N ARG A 7 0.94 28.07 18.31
CA ARG A 7 0.58 29.08 17.28
C ARG A 7 0.30 28.57 15.86
N GLU A 8 0.55 27.30 15.52
CA GLU A 8 0.34 26.84 14.15
C GLU A 8 -1.08 26.27 13.87
N ALA A 9 -1.82 25.87 14.88
CA ALA A 9 -3.19 25.36 14.68
C ALA A 9 -4.24 26.47 14.47
N GLY A 10 -3.93 27.72 14.83
CA GLY A 10 -4.88 28.85 14.74
C GLY A 10 -5.03 29.44 13.33
N ASP A 11 -4.01 29.37 12.53
CA ASP A 11 -3.98 30.11 11.25
C ASP A 11 -4.69 29.33 10.11
N ALA A 12 -4.62 28.01 10.11
CA ALA A 12 -5.33 27.16 9.14
C ALA A 12 -6.86 27.20 9.34
N GLY A 13 -7.34 27.28 10.58
CA GLY A 13 -8.76 27.36 10.90
C GLY A 13 -9.40 28.70 10.55
N ILE A 14 -8.66 29.80 10.64
CA ILE A 14 -9.16 31.15 10.35
C ILE A 14 -9.26 31.36 8.82
N ALA A 15 -8.29 30.87 8.04
CA ALA A 15 -8.31 30.96 6.59
C ALA A 15 -9.47 30.13 5.97
N ASP A 16 -9.78 28.97 6.53
CA ASP A 16 -10.88 28.12 6.08
C ASP A 16 -12.26 28.74 6.38
N ASN A 17 -12.40 29.44 7.50
CA ASN A 17 -13.66 30.10 7.88
C ASN A 17 -13.96 31.36 7.03
N SER A 18 -12.96 32.07 6.53
CA SER A 18 -13.15 33.23 5.64
C SER A 18 -13.60 32.83 4.22
N LEU A 19 -13.28 31.63 3.76
CA LEU A 19 -13.73 31.07 2.48
C LEU A 19 -15.19 30.60 2.50
N ARG A 20 -15.76 30.39 3.70
CA ARG A 20 -17.15 29.92 3.86
C ARG A 20 -18.18 30.95 3.45
N ALA A 21 -17.88 32.25 3.48
CA ALA A 21 -18.90 33.30 3.41
C ALA A 21 -18.94 34.08 2.06
N VAL A 22 -17.84 34.23 1.31
CA VAL A 22 -17.76 35.27 0.23
C VAL A 22 -16.97 34.88 -1.03
N ALA A 23 -16.31 33.74 -1.10
CA ALA A 23 -15.50 33.39 -2.26
C ALA A 23 -16.37 33.08 -3.50
N SER A 24 -16.03 33.67 -4.67
CA SER A 24 -16.62 33.24 -5.94
C SER A 24 -16.29 31.76 -6.22
N SER A 25 -17.03 31.12 -7.12
CA SER A 25 -16.74 29.72 -7.50
C SER A 25 -15.34 29.55 -8.07
N GLU A 26 -14.82 30.55 -8.78
CA GLU A 26 -13.46 30.59 -9.30
C GLU A 26 -12.40 30.68 -8.18
N GLN A 27 -12.63 31.51 -7.17
CA GLN A 27 -11.74 31.63 -6.02
C GLN A 27 -11.71 30.34 -5.20
N LEU A 28 -12.87 29.69 -5.03
CA LEU A 28 -12.97 28.39 -4.36
C LEU A 28 -12.19 27.32 -5.13
N LEU A 29 -12.38 27.25 -6.45
CA LEU A 29 -11.67 26.31 -7.31
C LEU A 29 -10.16 26.54 -7.25
N ALA A 30 -9.70 27.80 -7.35
CA ALA A 30 -8.29 28.14 -7.30
C ALA A 30 -7.66 27.73 -5.94
N HIS A 31 -8.36 27.99 -4.85
CA HIS A 31 -7.92 27.59 -3.50
C HIS A 31 -7.70 26.06 -3.41
N TRP A 32 -8.71 25.27 -3.83
CA TRP A 32 -8.60 23.82 -3.73
C TRP A 32 -7.62 23.23 -4.73
N ALA A 33 -7.51 23.80 -5.93
CA ALA A 33 -6.49 23.41 -6.90
C ALA A 33 -5.08 23.63 -6.35
N GLN A 34 -4.82 24.73 -5.66
CA GLN A 34 -3.54 25.00 -5.01
C GLN A 34 -3.27 24.02 -3.85
N ARG A 35 -4.28 23.72 -3.02
CA ARG A 35 -4.15 22.77 -1.92
C ARG A 35 -3.80 21.37 -2.40
N ILE A 36 -4.54 20.85 -3.40
CA ILE A 36 -4.25 19.51 -3.93
C ILE A 36 -2.90 19.45 -4.64
N TRP A 37 -2.49 20.51 -5.32
CA TRP A 37 -1.19 20.59 -5.94
C TRP A 37 -0.06 20.49 -4.90
N LYS A 38 -0.16 21.27 -3.82
CA LYS A 38 0.79 21.22 -2.71
C LYS A 38 0.79 19.85 -2.04
N ALA A 39 -0.37 19.31 -1.69
CA ALA A 39 -0.49 17.98 -1.10
C ALA A 39 0.14 16.89 -1.99
N SER A 40 -0.05 16.98 -3.31
CA SER A 40 0.59 16.07 -4.27
C SER A 40 2.12 16.19 -4.27
N ALA A 41 2.67 17.37 -4.10
CA ALA A 41 4.12 17.56 -3.95
C ALA A 41 4.66 16.94 -2.65
N ASP A 42 3.84 16.91 -1.60
CA ASP A 42 4.14 16.30 -0.31
C ASP A 42 3.84 14.78 -0.29
N GLY A 43 3.45 14.19 -1.43
CA GLY A 43 3.23 12.75 -1.60
C GLY A 43 1.81 12.26 -1.30
N HIS A 44 0.84 13.17 -1.13
CA HIS A 44 -0.57 12.80 -0.94
C HIS A 44 -1.29 12.62 -2.28
N ALA A 45 -2.16 11.62 -2.38
CA ALA A 45 -2.96 11.38 -3.58
C ALA A 45 -4.17 12.31 -3.69
N CYS A 46 -4.79 12.68 -2.56
CA CYS A 46 -5.99 13.48 -2.45
C CYS A 46 -5.97 14.42 -1.24
N VAL A 47 -6.95 15.30 -1.17
CA VAL A 47 -7.27 16.11 0.01
C VAL A 47 -8.75 15.98 0.34
N ALA A 48 -9.09 15.86 1.62
CA ALA A 48 -10.47 15.82 2.07
C ALA A 48 -11.10 17.21 2.07
N ILE A 49 -12.38 17.27 1.70
CA ILE A 49 -13.22 18.48 1.75
C ILE A 49 -14.41 18.18 2.66
N ASP A 50 -14.32 18.56 3.91
CA ASP A 50 -15.35 18.27 4.92
C ASP A 50 -16.65 19.07 4.69
N ASP A 51 -16.56 20.27 4.10
CA ASP A 51 -17.70 21.15 3.88
C ASP A 51 -18.51 20.71 2.63
N ALA A 52 -19.72 20.21 2.85
CA ALA A 52 -20.64 19.75 1.81
C ALA A 52 -20.99 20.85 0.78
N ARG A 53 -21.12 22.10 1.22
CA ARG A 53 -21.45 23.23 0.34
C ARG A 53 -20.28 23.54 -0.60
N GLN A 54 -19.05 23.41 -0.12
CA GLN A 54 -17.87 23.56 -0.98
C GLN A 54 -17.78 22.43 -2.01
N ARG A 55 -18.09 21.19 -1.62
CA ARG A 55 -18.14 20.05 -2.54
C ARG A 55 -19.16 20.27 -3.66
N GLU A 56 -20.39 20.67 -3.32
CA GLU A 56 -21.44 20.97 -4.31
C GLU A 56 -21.01 22.06 -5.29
N ARG A 57 -20.40 23.14 -4.79
CA ARG A 57 -19.91 24.23 -5.63
C ARG A 57 -18.76 23.81 -6.53
N LEU A 58 -17.86 22.96 -6.05
CA LEU A 58 -16.76 22.41 -6.85
C LEU A 58 -17.29 21.45 -7.92
N ALA A 59 -18.24 20.59 -7.57
CA ALA A 59 -18.85 19.65 -8.51
C ALA A 59 -19.59 20.34 -9.66
N ALA A 60 -20.08 21.58 -9.46
CA ALA A 60 -20.69 22.39 -10.50
C ALA A 60 -19.67 23.02 -11.47
N SER A 61 -18.37 22.92 -11.18
CA SER A 61 -17.32 23.48 -12.04
C SER A 61 -16.97 22.54 -13.19
N PRO A 62 -16.84 23.02 -14.45
CA PRO A 62 -16.37 22.19 -15.56
C PRO A 62 -14.94 21.69 -15.42
N ALA A 63 -14.17 22.25 -14.47
CA ALA A 63 -12.81 21.79 -14.16
C ALA A 63 -12.78 20.61 -13.16
N VAL A 64 -13.93 20.16 -12.65
CA VAL A 64 -14.06 19.09 -11.67
C VAL A 64 -14.99 18.01 -12.21
N ALA A 65 -14.47 16.82 -12.45
CA ALA A 65 -15.28 15.65 -12.80
C ALA A 65 -15.72 14.91 -11.54
N GLY A 66 -16.79 14.13 -11.64
CA GLY A 66 -17.15 13.12 -10.62
C GLY A 66 -16.22 11.92 -10.66
N GLY A 67 -16.20 11.14 -9.59
CA GLY A 67 -15.38 9.93 -9.44
C GLY A 67 -15.82 8.73 -10.29
N GLU A 68 -16.44 8.95 -11.45
CA GLU A 68 -16.87 7.89 -12.36
C GLU A 68 -15.85 7.67 -13.49
N PRO A 69 -15.47 6.41 -13.77
CA PRO A 69 -14.44 6.09 -14.79
C PRO A 69 -14.78 6.56 -16.21
N ALA A 70 -16.07 6.73 -16.52
CA ALA A 70 -16.58 7.09 -17.84
C ALA A 70 -16.90 8.59 -18.01
N GLY A 71 -16.61 9.41 -17.02
CA GLY A 71 -16.88 10.85 -17.05
C GLY A 71 -15.98 11.61 -18.04
N GLU A 72 -16.41 12.82 -18.42
CA GLU A 72 -15.56 13.73 -19.21
C GLU A 72 -14.27 14.06 -18.46
N PRO A 73 -13.12 14.09 -19.16
CA PRO A 73 -11.85 14.37 -18.51
C PRO A 73 -11.80 15.83 -18.02
N ALA A 74 -11.61 15.99 -16.72
CA ALA A 74 -11.38 17.29 -16.09
C ALA A 74 -10.06 17.24 -15.29
N PRO A 75 -9.38 18.37 -15.07
CA PRO A 75 -8.10 18.39 -14.36
C PRO A 75 -8.19 17.94 -12.91
N LEU A 76 -9.36 18.08 -12.30
CA LEU A 76 -9.65 17.65 -10.92
C LEU A 76 -10.77 16.61 -10.91
N VAL A 77 -10.74 15.73 -9.94
CA VAL A 77 -11.79 14.73 -9.70
C VAL A 77 -12.23 14.84 -8.25
N LEU A 78 -13.54 14.95 -8.03
CA LEU A 78 -14.15 14.87 -6.71
C LEU A 78 -14.84 13.52 -6.56
N ASP A 79 -14.30 12.68 -5.69
CA ASP A 79 -14.81 11.34 -5.39
C ASP A 79 -15.22 11.28 -3.91
N GLY A 80 -16.52 11.30 -3.65
CA GLY A 80 -17.06 11.45 -2.32
C GLY A 80 -16.69 12.79 -1.69
N ASP A 81 -15.87 12.75 -0.65
CA ASP A 81 -15.31 13.92 0.03
C ASP A 81 -13.86 14.22 -0.35
N ALA A 82 -13.26 13.40 -1.19
CA ALA A 82 -11.85 13.49 -1.59
C ALA A 82 -11.69 14.18 -2.94
N LEU A 83 -10.86 15.23 -2.99
CA LEU A 83 -10.46 15.92 -4.20
C LEU A 83 -9.10 15.43 -4.65
N TYR A 84 -8.99 15.09 -5.92
CA TYR A 84 -7.79 14.56 -6.57
C TYR A 84 -7.34 15.45 -7.73
N LEU A 85 -6.04 15.37 -8.06
CA LEU A 85 -5.60 15.60 -9.44
C LEU A 85 -6.06 14.40 -10.29
N GLN A 86 -6.62 14.63 -11.46
CA GLN A 86 -7.17 13.59 -12.35
C GLN A 86 -6.18 12.43 -12.60
N ARG A 87 -4.91 12.74 -12.81
CA ARG A 87 -3.87 11.73 -13.03
C ARG A 87 -3.69 10.77 -11.85
N LEU A 88 -3.81 11.29 -10.60
CA LEU A 88 -3.63 10.50 -9.38
C LEU A 88 -4.86 9.64 -9.11
N TRP A 89 -6.07 10.21 -9.27
CA TRP A 89 -7.31 9.46 -9.18
C TRP A 89 -7.33 8.29 -10.17
N ARG A 90 -6.96 8.55 -11.43
CA ARG A 90 -6.90 7.50 -12.44
C ARG A 90 -5.88 6.42 -12.10
N ALA A 91 -4.69 6.79 -11.62
CA ALA A 91 -3.67 5.82 -11.22
C ALA A 91 -4.14 4.95 -10.05
N GLU A 92 -4.79 5.56 -9.04
CA GLU A 92 -5.36 4.86 -7.89
C GLU A 92 -6.51 3.93 -8.30
N SER A 93 -7.43 4.39 -9.15
CA SER A 93 -8.55 3.59 -9.65
C SER A 93 -8.08 2.38 -10.48
N VAL A 94 -7.09 2.57 -11.35
CA VAL A 94 -6.47 1.47 -12.11
C VAL A 94 -5.79 0.48 -11.17
N LEU A 95 -5.03 0.97 -10.21
CA LEU A 95 -4.35 0.12 -9.22
C LEU A 95 -5.37 -0.67 -8.39
N ALA A 96 -6.42 -0.01 -7.89
CA ALA A 96 -7.49 -0.68 -7.14
C ALA A 96 -8.14 -1.80 -7.96
N GLY A 97 -8.46 -1.54 -9.24
CA GLY A 97 -9.00 -2.56 -10.14
C GLY A 97 -8.05 -3.75 -10.34
N LEU A 98 -6.75 -3.50 -10.49
CA LEU A 98 -5.75 -4.56 -10.60
C LEU A 98 -5.61 -5.38 -9.31
N LEU A 99 -5.61 -4.71 -8.14
CA LEU A 99 -5.56 -5.39 -6.85
C LEU A 99 -6.78 -6.28 -6.62
N VAL A 100 -7.98 -5.78 -6.93
CA VAL A 100 -9.23 -6.57 -6.86
C VAL A 100 -9.17 -7.76 -7.81
N ALA A 101 -8.64 -7.60 -9.03
CA ALA A 101 -8.50 -8.71 -9.97
C ALA A 101 -7.47 -9.77 -9.51
N LEU A 102 -6.48 -9.37 -8.71
CA LEU A 102 -5.52 -10.27 -8.09
C LEU A 102 -6.03 -10.91 -6.79
N ASP A 103 -7.06 -10.36 -6.15
CA ASP A 103 -7.65 -10.91 -4.93
C ASP A 103 -8.56 -12.12 -5.25
N ALA A 104 -7.94 -13.18 -5.76
CA ALA A 104 -8.60 -14.43 -6.09
C ALA A 104 -7.88 -15.60 -5.40
N PRO A 105 -8.62 -16.63 -4.98
CA PRO A 105 -8.04 -17.88 -4.53
C PRO A 105 -7.16 -18.48 -5.64
N ALA A 106 -5.96 -18.88 -5.29
CA ALA A 106 -5.03 -19.55 -6.19
C ALA A 106 -4.08 -20.43 -5.36
N PRO A 107 -4.63 -21.50 -4.69
CA PRO A 107 -3.79 -22.35 -3.86
C PRO A 107 -2.71 -23.03 -4.70
N LEU A 108 -1.51 -23.07 -4.18
CA LEU A 108 -0.35 -23.69 -4.85
C LEU A 108 -0.39 -25.22 -4.83
N ALA A 109 -1.18 -25.80 -3.90
CA ALA A 109 -1.27 -27.22 -3.66
C ALA A 109 -2.67 -27.56 -3.09
N ASP A 110 -2.96 -28.83 -2.90
CA ASP A 110 -4.15 -29.22 -2.17
C ASP A 110 -4.04 -28.89 -0.67
N ALA A 111 -5.16 -29.02 0.06
CA ALA A 111 -5.23 -28.62 1.46
C ALA A 111 -4.27 -29.41 2.36
N ALA A 112 -4.06 -30.69 2.08
CA ALA A 112 -3.19 -31.55 2.89
C ALA A 112 -1.70 -31.21 2.67
N GLU A 113 -1.30 -31.01 1.42
CA GLU A 113 0.06 -30.60 1.06
C GLU A 113 0.38 -29.20 1.61
N LEU A 114 -0.60 -28.28 1.57
CA LEU A 114 -0.46 -26.94 2.12
C LEU A 114 -0.26 -26.98 3.63
N GLU A 115 -1.10 -27.74 4.35
CA GLU A 115 -1.00 -27.90 5.81
C GLU A 115 0.31 -28.54 6.21
N GLN A 116 0.76 -29.58 5.49
CA GLN A 116 2.07 -30.17 5.74
C GLN A 116 3.21 -29.16 5.55
N ALA A 117 3.19 -28.38 4.48
CA ALA A 117 4.20 -27.35 4.25
C ALA A 117 4.19 -26.25 5.32
N LEU A 118 3.00 -25.88 5.83
CA LEU A 118 2.85 -24.94 6.95
C LEU A 118 3.42 -25.51 8.26
N ASP A 119 3.12 -26.75 8.59
CA ASP A 119 3.61 -27.40 9.82
C ASP A 119 5.13 -27.50 9.84
N GLU A 120 5.76 -27.73 8.69
CA GLU A 120 7.21 -27.80 8.59
C GLU A 120 7.89 -26.43 8.81
N VAL A 121 7.34 -25.33 8.28
CA VAL A 121 8.00 -24.01 8.37
C VAL A 121 7.47 -23.14 9.50
N ALA A 122 6.23 -23.37 9.91
CA ALA A 122 5.51 -22.58 10.91
C ALA A 122 4.64 -23.45 11.82
N PRO A 123 5.25 -24.39 12.58
CA PRO A 123 4.50 -25.23 13.49
C PRO A 123 3.74 -24.39 14.52
N ALA A 124 2.47 -24.75 14.75
CA ALA A 124 1.54 -23.96 15.57
C ALA A 124 2.02 -23.71 16.99
N GLU A 125 2.81 -24.62 17.56
CA GLU A 125 3.35 -24.50 18.94
C GLU A 125 4.55 -23.53 19.04
N ARG A 126 5.17 -23.16 17.91
CA ARG A 126 6.43 -22.39 17.88
C ARG A 126 6.34 -21.07 17.15
N VAL A 127 5.25 -20.84 16.41
CA VAL A 127 5.08 -19.66 15.56
C VAL A 127 3.78 -18.96 15.92
N ASP A 128 3.83 -17.65 15.97
CA ASP A 128 2.65 -16.81 16.17
C ASP A 128 1.58 -17.11 15.13
N SER A 129 0.32 -17.19 15.56
CA SER A 129 -0.81 -17.56 14.72
C SER A 129 -1.01 -16.59 13.54
N LEU A 130 -0.74 -15.29 13.72
CA LEU A 130 -0.84 -14.30 12.66
C LEU A 130 0.27 -14.47 11.61
N GLN A 131 1.48 -14.88 12.05
CA GLN A 131 2.56 -15.18 11.12
C GLN A 131 2.23 -16.43 10.29
N ARG A 132 1.69 -17.48 10.90
CA ARG A 132 1.23 -18.69 10.20
C ARG A 132 0.12 -18.36 9.21
N ALA A 133 -0.90 -17.62 9.62
CA ALA A 133 -1.98 -17.19 8.77
C ALA A 133 -1.52 -16.31 7.58
N ALA A 134 -0.50 -15.48 7.79
CA ALA A 134 0.11 -14.69 6.71
C ALA A 134 0.80 -15.57 5.66
N ILE A 135 1.50 -16.64 6.09
CA ILE A 135 2.13 -17.62 5.18
C ILE A 135 1.05 -18.38 4.41
N GLU A 136 0.03 -18.87 5.09
CA GLU A 136 -1.10 -19.59 4.48
C GLU A 136 -1.81 -18.73 3.43
N ALA A 137 -2.14 -17.48 3.77
CA ALA A 137 -2.76 -16.56 2.84
C ALA A 137 -1.92 -16.33 1.58
N ALA A 138 -0.59 -16.19 1.73
CA ALA A 138 0.33 -15.99 0.61
C ALA A 138 0.49 -17.24 -0.28
N LEU A 139 0.34 -18.45 0.28
CA LEU A 139 0.39 -19.70 -0.48
C LEU A 139 -0.94 -20.04 -1.16
N SER A 140 -2.04 -19.44 -0.70
CA SER A 140 -3.40 -19.74 -1.15
C SER A 140 -4.01 -18.69 -2.09
N ARG A 141 -3.35 -17.53 -2.29
CA ARG A 141 -3.87 -16.40 -3.07
C ARG A 141 -2.84 -15.86 -4.05
N ARG A 142 -3.31 -15.20 -5.11
CA ARG A 142 -2.43 -14.51 -6.07
C ARG A 142 -1.78 -13.26 -5.48
N LEU A 143 -2.44 -12.64 -4.51
CA LEU A 143 -1.95 -11.46 -3.81
C LEU A 143 -2.12 -11.66 -2.30
N ALA A 144 -1.06 -11.41 -1.55
CA ALA A 144 -1.11 -11.29 -0.10
C ALA A 144 -0.34 -10.05 0.35
N ILE A 145 -0.93 -9.27 1.25
CA ILE A 145 -0.31 -8.08 1.82
C ILE A 145 -0.03 -8.35 3.30
N VAL A 146 1.25 -8.39 3.65
CA VAL A 146 1.69 -8.62 5.03
C VAL A 146 2.18 -7.32 5.63
N THR A 147 1.46 -6.81 6.63
CA THR A 147 1.80 -5.58 7.35
C THR A 147 2.22 -5.88 8.79
N GLY A 148 2.83 -4.92 9.43
CA GLY A 148 3.23 -5.03 10.84
C GLY A 148 4.28 -4.00 11.23
N GLY A 149 4.37 -3.67 12.52
CA GLY A 149 5.35 -2.75 13.08
C GLY A 149 6.80 -3.25 12.98
N PRO A 150 7.78 -2.44 13.37
CA PRO A 150 9.17 -2.89 13.53
C PRO A 150 9.25 -4.05 14.52
N GLY A 151 10.11 -5.04 14.23
CA GLY A 151 10.34 -6.17 15.16
C GLY A 151 9.26 -7.26 15.19
N THR A 152 8.20 -7.18 14.42
CA THR A 152 7.10 -8.20 14.38
C THR A 152 7.46 -9.49 13.64
N GLY A 153 8.70 -9.66 13.22
CA GLY A 153 9.16 -10.88 12.54
C GLY A 153 8.81 -10.98 11.05
N LYS A 154 8.46 -9.87 10.38
CA LYS A 154 8.12 -9.89 8.94
C LYS A 154 9.16 -10.59 8.07
N THR A 155 10.45 -10.34 8.29
CA THR A 155 11.52 -10.98 7.53
C THR A 155 11.59 -12.49 7.78
N THR A 156 11.37 -12.93 9.02
CA THR A 156 11.31 -14.36 9.38
C THR A 156 10.09 -15.02 8.75
N THR A 157 8.93 -14.35 8.77
CA THR A 157 7.69 -14.82 8.11
C THR A 157 7.92 -14.96 6.60
N MET A 158 8.57 -13.97 5.96
CA MET A 158 8.92 -14.02 4.55
C MET A 158 9.89 -15.18 4.24
N ALA A 159 10.91 -15.40 5.06
CA ALA A 159 11.85 -16.50 4.86
C ALA A 159 11.14 -17.87 4.94
N ARG A 160 10.25 -18.06 5.91
CA ARG A 160 9.42 -19.27 6.04
C ARG A 160 8.49 -19.46 4.84
N LEU A 161 7.81 -18.39 4.40
CA LEU A 161 7.01 -18.40 3.18
C LEU A 161 7.82 -18.87 1.97
N LEU A 162 9.02 -18.33 1.78
CA LEU A 162 9.88 -18.68 0.66
C LEU A 162 10.29 -20.15 0.69
N VAL A 163 10.56 -20.71 1.86
CA VAL A 163 10.86 -22.15 2.02
C VAL A 163 9.65 -22.99 1.64
N ALA A 164 8.47 -22.72 2.21
CA ALA A 164 7.23 -23.43 1.87
C ALA A 164 6.90 -23.32 0.38
N PHE A 165 6.94 -22.09 -0.16
CA PHE A 165 6.70 -21.82 -1.58
C PHE A 165 7.65 -22.64 -2.48
N SER A 166 8.94 -22.70 -2.15
CA SER A 166 9.92 -23.42 -2.96
C SER A 166 9.70 -24.93 -3.00
N ARG A 167 9.07 -25.49 -1.95
CA ARG A 167 8.69 -26.90 -1.86
C ARG A 167 7.46 -27.21 -2.67
N LEU A 168 6.42 -26.38 -2.53
CA LEU A 168 5.15 -26.54 -3.24
C LEU A 168 5.26 -26.21 -4.74
N ALA A 169 6.14 -25.30 -5.11
CA ALA A 169 6.34 -24.86 -6.49
C ALA A 169 7.83 -24.84 -6.88
N PRO A 170 8.48 -26.01 -6.98
CA PRO A 170 9.94 -26.10 -7.19
C PRO A 170 10.41 -25.53 -8.54
N ALA A 171 9.55 -25.44 -9.54
CA ALA A 171 9.85 -24.87 -10.84
C ALA A 171 9.59 -23.35 -10.93
N ALA A 172 8.94 -22.76 -9.92
CA ALA A 172 8.61 -21.34 -9.94
C ALA A 172 9.84 -20.45 -9.78
N ARG A 173 9.83 -19.31 -10.44
CA ARG A 173 10.86 -18.27 -10.32
C ARG A 173 10.45 -17.31 -9.19
N ILE A 174 11.42 -16.99 -8.32
CA ILE A 174 11.24 -16.06 -7.21
C ILE A 174 12.00 -14.78 -7.53
N ALA A 175 11.34 -13.64 -7.42
CA ALA A 175 11.97 -12.33 -7.53
C ALA A 175 11.68 -11.52 -6.26
N ILE A 176 12.69 -10.80 -5.78
CA ILE A 176 12.58 -9.92 -4.60
C ILE A 176 12.90 -8.51 -5.05
N ALA A 177 12.01 -7.57 -4.73
CA ALA A 177 12.16 -6.16 -5.09
C ALA A 177 11.99 -5.26 -3.86
N ALA A 178 12.62 -4.09 -3.91
CA ALA A 178 12.47 -3.03 -2.90
C ALA A 178 12.55 -1.66 -3.59
N PRO A 179 12.04 -0.58 -2.98
CA PRO A 179 12.01 0.75 -3.59
C PRO A 179 13.39 1.34 -3.92
N THR A 180 14.46 0.88 -3.26
CA THR A 180 15.83 1.35 -3.49
C THR A 180 16.81 0.17 -3.47
N GLY A 181 17.92 0.27 -4.20
CA GLY A 181 18.97 -0.75 -4.20
C GLY A 181 19.54 -1.04 -2.80
N LYS A 182 19.70 0.00 -1.96
CA LYS A 182 20.12 -0.17 -0.55
C LYS A 182 19.13 -0.99 0.27
N ALA A 183 17.82 -0.77 0.07
CA ALA A 183 16.77 -1.55 0.74
C ALA A 183 16.75 -2.99 0.23
N ALA A 184 16.91 -3.20 -1.09
CA ALA A 184 17.00 -4.54 -1.67
C ALA A 184 18.19 -5.34 -1.13
N ALA A 185 19.37 -4.74 -1.05
CA ALA A 185 20.56 -5.36 -0.50
C ALA A 185 20.38 -5.76 0.99
N ARG A 186 19.82 -4.86 1.80
CA ARG A 186 19.51 -5.14 3.22
C ARG A 186 18.49 -6.28 3.37
N LEU A 187 17.44 -6.29 2.55
CA LEU A 187 16.44 -7.33 2.56
C LEU A 187 17.05 -8.68 2.18
N SER A 188 17.87 -8.73 1.13
CA SER A 188 18.56 -9.96 0.71
C SER A 188 19.49 -10.49 1.80
N GLN A 189 20.27 -9.65 2.46
CA GLN A 189 21.13 -10.04 3.58
C GLN A 189 20.32 -10.59 4.76
N ALA A 190 19.23 -9.91 5.13
CA ALA A 190 18.38 -10.34 6.24
C ALA A 190 17.69 -11.68 5.94
N LEU A 191 17.24 -11.87 4.68
CA LEU A 191 16.67 -13.15 4.24
C LEU A 191 17.70 -14.25 4.21
N ALA A 192 18.90 -14.02 3.70
CA ALA A 192 19.98 -15.02 3.68
C ALA A 192 20.31 -15.52 5.09
N ALA A 193 20.38 -14.62 6.08
CA ALA A 193 20.61 -15.00 7.47
C ALA A 193 19.49 -15.90 8.04
N GLN A 194 18.23 -15.64 7.71
CA GLN A 194 17.10 -16.47 8.13
C GLN A 194 17.07 -17.82 7.40
N LEU A 195 17.37 -17.82 6.11
CA LEU A 195 17.37 -19.02 5.28
C LEU A 195 18.50 -19.98 5.68
N ALA A 196 19.64 -19.50 6.15
CA ALA A 196 20.72 -20.35 6.68
C ALA A 196 20.24 -21.26 7.82
N VAL A 197 19.20 -20.86 8.55
CA VAL A 197 18.61 -21.65 9.65
C VAL A 197 17.45 -22.53 9.15
N LEU A 198 16.63 -22.01 8.22
CA LEU A 198 15.39 -22.67 7.79
C LEU A 198 15.61 -23.62 6.60
N ASP A 199 16.66 -23.41 5.81
CA ASP A 199 17.03 -24.18 4.61
C ASP A 199 18.50 -24.58 4.67
N PRO A 200 18.89 -25.43 5.63
CA PRO A 200 20.29 -25.80 5.86
C PRO A 200 20.94 -26.48 4.63
N ASP A 201 20.15 -27.12 3.78
CA ASP A 201 20.62 -27.73 2.52
C ASP A 201 20.91 -26.71 1.43
N GLY A 202 20.55 -25.43 1.62
CA GLY A 202 20.80 -24.33 0.69
C GLY A 202 20.05 -24.41 -0.65
N ARG A 203 19.03 -25.26 -0.74
CA ARG A 203 18.27 -25.50 -1.99
C ARG A 203 17.56 -24.26 -2.49
N LEU A 204 17.04 -23.46 -1.57
CA LEU A 204 16.37 -22.20 -1.88
C LEU A 204 17.39 -21.07 -2.10
N ALA A 205 18.43 -21.01 -1.28
CA ALA A 205 19.47 -19.99 -1.41
C ALA A 205 20.08 -19.94 -2.83
N ALA A 206 20.25 -21.11 -3.44
CA ALA A 206 20.76 -21.24 -4.82
C ALA A 206 19.78 -20.73 -5.90
N ARG A 207 18.51 -20.55 -5.57
CA ARG A 207 17.41 -20.12 -6.47
C ARG A 207 17.05 -18.64 -6.34
N LEU A 208 17.44 -18.00 -5.25
CA LEU A 208 17.22 -16.57 -5.06
C LEU A 208 18.20 -15.79 -5.95
N PRO A 209 17.76 -14.71 -6.59
CA PRO A 209 18.67 -13.87 -7.35
C PRO A 209 19.77 -13.35 -6.41
N ALA A 210 21.01 -13.43 -6.85
CA ALA A 210 22.11 -12.80 -6.16
C ALA A 210 21.78 -11.31 -5.97
N ALA A 211 22.03 -10.76 -4.78
CA ALA A 211 21.81 -9.36 -4.48
C ALA A 211 22.65 -8.50 -5.44
N GLY A 212 22.01 -7.96 -6.48
CA GLY A 212 22.66 -7.14 -7.50
C GLY A 212 21.89 -7.19 -8.83
N LEU A 213 20.82 -6.41 -8.92
CA LEU A 213 20.36 -5.78 -10.16
C LEU A 213 20.40 -4.29 -9.96
#